data_6feac4629bd0dbc37999027f0145a60f
#
_entry.id   6feac4629bd0dbc37999027f0145a60f
#
_cell.length_a   1.000
_cell.length_b   1.000
_cell.length_c   1.000
_cell.angle_alpha   90.00
_cell.angle_beta   90.00
_cell.angle_gamma   90.00
#
_symmetry.space_group_name_H-M   'P 1'
#
loop_
_entity.id
_entity.type
_entity.pdbx_description
1 polymer ?
#
loop_
_entity_poly.entity_id
_entity_poly.type
_entity_poly.pdbx_seq_one_letter_code
_entity_poly.pdbx_strand_id
1 'polypeptide(L)'
;MAVAILFFSFALLLAIGVPVAYSLTASALATLIYLGLPPIVVVQQIAAGAGSSSLLAIPLFIFAGEIMLRGGISERLIALASALVGHLRGGLGQVSVVSSLFFGGVSGSAIADVSAIGGAMIPQMVQRGFDRDFAVNVSITAALVALLVPPSHNLILYSAAAGGGLSIADLFAAGMLPALLMTAVLMFTGWMIARRRNYAVEAFPGFSAVFTRLVSALPGLLLVALIFIGIRAGVFTAVESAAIAVVYALLVTILIYRKLKFADFVEACTGAARTTGVIVFVIAASAVFGWLLAYLQVPAAAVDALRSVAENKFAVLGLIVAILLVLGTFMDLAPMILICTPIFLPVAKAYGIDPIHFGVVLILTGGVGLITPPVGSVLFVGTAIGKISVAQTLKTIWPFYLAALAVVILVSFVPAISLWLPAALK
;
A
#
# COMPACT_ATOMS: atom_id res chain seq x y z
N MET A 1 22.08 -12.13 23.57
CA MET A 1 21.03 -13.15 23.84
C MET A 1 19.61 -12.54 23.72
N ALA A 2 19.28 -11.45 24.40
CA ALA A 2 17.92 -10.84 24.33
C ALA A 2 17.45 -10.53 22.91
N VAL A 3 18.30 -9.94 22.05
CA VAL A 3 18.00 -9.70 20.63
C VAL A 3 17.69 -11.00 19.87
N ALA A 4 18.46 -12.07 20.15
CA ALA A 4 18.24 -13.37 19.53
C ALA A 4 16.88 -13.97 19.96
N ILE A 5 16.52 -13.85 21.25
CA ILE A 5 15.20 -14.29 21.75
C ILE A 5 14.09 -13.51 21.04
N LEU A 6 14.20 -12.19 20.93
CA LEU A 6 13.20 -11.34 20.30
C LEU A 6 12.94 -11.76 18.84
N PHE A 7 13.99 -11.85 18.03
CA PHE A 7 13.84 -12.17 16.61
C PHE A 7 13.55 -13.64 16.33
N PHE A 8 14.18 -14.57 17.08
CA PHE A 8 13.96 -15.99 16.88
C PHE A 8 12.56 -16.42 17.29
N SER A 9 12.07 -15.97 18.47
CA SER A 9 10.69 -16.28 18.88
C SER A 9 9.66 -15.66 17.96
N PHE A 10 9.89 -14.42 17.47
CA PHE A 10 9.04 -13.79 16.48
C PHE A 10 8.98 -14.61 15.18
N ALA A 11 10.15 -14.97 14.62
CA ALA A 11 10.22 -15.75 13.39
C ALA A 11 9.61 -17.16 13.55
N LEU A 12 9.84 -17.82 14.69
CA LEU A 12 9.25 -19.12 14.99
C LEU A 12 7.73 -19.06 15.05
N LEU A 13 7.16 -18.06 15.75
CA LEU A 13 5.72 -17.88 15.85
C LEU A 13 5.08 -17.60 14.48
N LEU A 14 5.73 -16.80 13.66
CA LEU A 14 5.28 -16.57 12.27
C LEU A 14 5.33 -17.86 11.44
N ALA A 15 6.40 -18.64 11.56
CA ALA A 15 6.58 -19.88 10.80
C ALA A 15 5.51 -20.93 11.12
N ILE A 16 5.01 -20.97 12.36
CA ILE A 16 3.90 -21.85 12.78
C ILE A 16 2.52 -21.24 12.52
N GLY A 17 2.44 -20.07 11.85
CA GLY A 17 1.19 -19.46 11.40
C GLY A 17 0.49 -18.57 12.44
N VAL A 18 1.15 -18.15 13.51
CA VAL A 18 0.59 -17.21 14.49
C VAL A 18 0.48 -15.83 13.82
N PRO A 19 -0.67 -15.12 13.92
CA PRO A 19 -0.80 -13.79 13.35
C PRO A 19 0.24 -12.79 13.89
N VAL A 20 0.71 -11.90 13.02
CA VAL A 20 1.85 -11.01 13.26
C VAL A 20 1.74 -10.22 14.58
N ALA A 21 0.56 -9.65 14.89
CA ALA A 21 0.36 -8.87 16.11
C ALA A 21 0.59 -9.70 17.40
N TYR A 22 0.10 -10.93 17.40
CA TYR A 22 0.34 -11.85 18.54
C TYR A 22 1.80 -12.29 18.61
N SER A 23 2.43 -12.55 17.47
CA SER A 23 3.85 -12.90 17.39
C SER A 23 4.74 -11.78 17.92
N LEU A 24 4.45 -10.52 17.57
CA LEU A 24 5.14 -9.33 18.09
C LEU A 24 5.00 -9.21 19.62
N THR A 25 3.76 -9.31 20.11
CA THR A 25 3.47 -9.17 21.53
C THR A 25 4.11 -10.31 22.35
N ALA A 26 3.98 -11.54 21.89
CA ALA A 26 4.50 -12.71 22.58
C ALA A 26 6.05 -12.73 22.61
N SER A 27 6.69 -12.40 21.48
CA SER A 27 8.15 -12.31 21.42
C SER A 27 8.71 -11.17 22.28
N ALA A 28 8.01 -10.04 22.31
CA ALA A 28 8.34 -8.93 23.18
C ALA A 28 8.19 -9.30 24.67
N LEU A 29 7.09 -9.96 25.03
CA LEU A 29 6.88 -10.43 26.41
C LEU A 29 7.94 -11.44 26.84
N ALA A 30 8.26 -12.42 25.99
CA ALA A 30 9.31 -13.40 26.28
C ALA A 30 10.68 -12.71 26.51
N THR A 31 10.98 -11.70 25.71
CA THR A 31 12.23 -10.92 25.84
C THR A 31 12.24 -10.09 27.11
N LEU A 32 11.14 -9.45 27.49
CA LEU A 32 11.01 -8.69 28.74
C LEU A 32 11.19 -9.58 29.97
N ILE A 33 10.58 -10.77 29.98
CA ILE A 33 10.75 -11.75 31.06
C ILE A 33 12.22 -12.17 31.17
N TYR A 34 12.88 -12.43 30.04
CA TYR A 34 14.32 -12.78 30.04
C TYR A 34 15.20 -11.65 30.60
N LEU A 35 14.82 -10.39 30.33
CA LEU A 35 15.54 -9.20 30.83
C LEU A 35 15.22 -8.86 32.29
N GLY A 36 14.29 -9.58 32.94
CA GLY A 36 13.83 -9.27 34.29
C GLY A 36 13.04 -7.97 34.39
N LEU A 37 12.52 -7.44 33.25
CA LEU A 37 11.72 -6.23 33.21
C LEU A 37 10.26 -6.51 33.58
N PRO A 38 9.56 -5.55 34.23
CA PRO A 38 8.17 -5.75 34.63
C PRO A 38 7.25 -5.94 33.39
N PRO A 39 6.38 -6.98 33.37
CA PRO A 39 5.46 -7.21 32.25
C PRO A 39 4.48 -6.06 31.98
N ILE A 40 4.26 -5.18 32.97
CA ILE A 40 3.42 -3.98 32.83
C ILE A 40 3.89 -3.06 31.69
N VAL A 41 5.19 -3.10 31.35
CA VAL A 41 5.76 -2.34 30.22
C VAL A 41 5.08 -2.70 28.91
N VAL A 42 4.70 -3.97 28.70
CA VAL A 42 3.95 -4.40 27.51
C VAL A 42 2.64 -3.63 27.40
N VAL A 43 1.87 -3.59 28.50
CA VAL A 43 0.57 -2.90 28.52
C VAL A 43 0.74 -1.40 28.31
N GLN A 44 1.75 -0.79 28.93
CA GLN A 44 2.05 0.65 28.77
C GLN A 44 2.40 1.00 27.32
N GLN A 45 3.25 0.20 26.67
CA GLN A 45 3.66 0.44 25.29
C GLN A 45 2.52 0.17 24.29
N ILE A 46 1.70 -0.85 24.53
CA ILE A 46 0.47 -1.11 23.76
C ILE A 46 -0.46 0.09 23.83
N ALA A 47 -0.73 0.58 25.05
CA ALA A 47 -1.60 1.74 25.25
C ALA A 47 -1.05 3.01 24.60
N ALA A 48 0.27 3.26 24.73
CA ALA A 48 0.95 4.39 24.08
C ALA A 48 0.90 4.30 22.56
N GLY A 49 1.15 3.10 22.00
CA GLY A 49 1.09 2.86 20.56
C GLY A 49 -0.30 3.06 19.97
N ALA A 50 -1.35 2.60 20.65
CA ALA A 50 -2.73 2.79 20.21
C ALA A 50 -3.25 4.23 20.40
N GLY A 51 -2.69 4.97 21.35
CA GLY A 51 -3.17 6.30 21.76
C GLY A 51 -2.67 7.47 20.91
N SER A 52 -1.90 7.25 19.86
CA SER A 52 -1.39 8.34 19.01
C SER A 52 -2.51 8.98 18.19
N SER A 53 -2.71 10.30 18.37
CA SER A 53 -3.75 11.06 17.67
C SER A 53 -3.59 11.04 16.15
N SER A 54 -2.37 11.01 15.64
CA SER A 54 -2.09 10.94 14.20
C SER A 54 -2.64 9.67 13.54
N LEU A 55 -2.81 8.60 14.32
CA LEU A 55 -3.35 7.32 13.83
C LEU A 55 -4.86 7.37 13.58
N LEU A 56 -5.58 8.35 14.13
CA LEU A 56 -7.03 8.51 13.89
C LEU A 56 -7.36 8.79 12.42
N ALA A 57 -6.41 9.28 11.63
CA ALA A 57 -6.59 9.44 10.20
C ALA A 57 -6.81 8.10 9.48
N ILE A 58 -6.15 7.02 9.93
CA ILE A 58 -6.22 5.70 9.29
C ILE A 58 -7.64 5.11 9.30
N PRO A 59 -8.31 4.98 10.45
CA PRO A 59 -9.71 4.53 10.53
C PRO A 59 -10.65 5.33 9.64
N LEU A 60 -10.50 6.66 9.66
CA LEU A 60 -11.37 7.55 8.89
C LEU A 60 -11.16 7.41 7.39
N PHE A 61 -9.91 7.30 6.89
CA PHE A 61 -9.66 7.04 5.48
C PHE A 61 -10.14 5.66 5.04
N ILE A 62 -9.98 4.63 5.88
CA ILE A 62 -10.53 3.29 5.62
C ILE A 62 -12.05 3.37 5.51
N PHE A 63 -12.70 4.08 6.42
CA PHE A 63 -14.15 4.23 6.40
C PHE A 63 -14.64 5.02 5.18
N ALA A 64 -13.96 6.11 4.81
CA ALA A 64 -14.24 6.83 3.58
C ALA A 64 -14.12 5.91 2.36
N GLY A 65 -13.06 5.08 2.28
CA GLY A 65 -12.85 4.10 1.22
C GLY A 65 -13.97 3.07 1.12
N GLU A 66 -14.43 2.51 2.26
CA GLU A 66 -15.56 1.57 2.29
C GLU A 66 -16.88 2.22 1.81
N ILE A 67 -17.16 3.47 2.21
CA ILE A 67 -18.30 4.23 1.72
C ILE A 67 -18.21 4.44 0.21
N MET A 68 -17.06 4.84 -0.29
CA MET A 68 -16.83 5.09 -1.71
C MET A 68 -16.98 3.82 -2.56
N LEU A 69 -16.47 2.69 -2.05
CA LEU A 69 -16.58 1.39 -2.69
C LEU A 69 -18.05 0.99 -2.89
N ARG A 70 -18.86 1.06 -1.80
CA ARG A 70 -20.27 0.66 -1.82
C ARG A 70 -21.18 1.73 -2.43
N GLY A 71 -20.78 2.99 -2.36
CA GLY A 71 -21.50 4.12 -2.92
C GLY A 71 -21.39 4.30 -4.43
N GLY A 72 -20.68 3.38 -5.13
CA GLY A 72 -20.61 3.35 -6.59
C GLY A 72 -19.61 4.33 -7.21
N ILE A 73 -18.64 4.83 -6.44
CA ILE A 73 -17.54 5.65 -6.95
C ILE A 73 -16.58 4.78 -7.77
N SER A 74 -16.24 3.58 -7.30
CA SER A 74 -15.36 2.65 -7.99
C SER A 74 -15.86 2.31 -9.40
N GLU A 75 -17.16 2.05 -9.57
CA GLU A 75 -17.76 1.77 -10.87
C GLU A 75 -17.57 2.90 -11.86
N ARG A 76 -17.64 4.16 -11.39
CA ARG A 76 -17.47 5.34 -12.23
C ARG A 76 -16.01 5.59 -12.59
N LEU A 77 -15.09 5.31 -11.67
CA LEU A 77 -13.65 5.36 -11.94
C LEU A 77 -13.25 4.30 -12.97
N ILE A 78 -13.77 3.06 -12.86
CA ILE A 78 -13.57 2.00 -13.86
C ILE A 78 -14.17 2.43 -15.21
N ALA A 79 -15.37 3.01 -15.24
CA ALA A 79 -15.99 3.47 -16.47
C ALA A 79 -15.20 4.61 -17.14
N LEU A 80 -14.62 5.52 -16.37
CA LEU A 80 -13.70 6.55 -16.88
C LEU A 80 -12.42 5.91 -17.42
N ALA A 81 -11.77 5.03 -16.68
CA ALA A 81 -10.57 4.31 -17.13
C ALA A 81 -10.86 3.54 -18.42
N SER A 82 -12.01 2.87 -18.51
CA SER A 82 -12.45 2.17 -19.74
C SER A 82 -12.59 3.12 -20.93
N ALA A 83 -13.15 4.31 -20.75
CA ALA A 83 -13.26 5.28 -21.82
C ALA A 83 -11.91 5.87 -22.25
N LEU A 84 -10.96 6.02 -21.31
CA LEU A 84 -9.63 6.58 -21.57
C LEU A 84 -8.68 5.58 -22.25
N VAL A 85 -8.62 4.34 -21.78
CA VAL A 85 -7.59 3.38 -22.19
C VAL A 85 -8.14 2.04 -22.69
N GLY A 86 -9.44 1.81 -22.63
CA GLY A 86 -10.07 0.55 -23.04
C GLY A 86 -9.86 0.20 -24.52
N HIS A 87 -9.66 1.21 -25.36
CA HIS A 87 -9.38 1.06 -26.79
C HIS A 87 -7.92 0.66 -27.08
N LEU A 88 -7.03 0.70 -26.09
CA LEU A 88 -5.64 0.28 -26.27
C LEU A 88 -5.54 -1.24 -26.36
N ARG A 89 -4.46 -1.74 -26.96
CA ARG A 89 -4.21 -3.19 -27.02
C ARG A 89 -4.06 -3.77 -25.61
N GLY A 90 -4.82 -4.83 -25.31
CA GLY A 90 -4.96 -5.34 -23.95
C GLY A 90 -6.00 -4.58 -23.12
N GLY A 91 -6.91 -3.87 -23.77
CA GLY A 91 -7.90 -2.91 -23.27
C GLY A 91 -8.32 -3.07 -21.82
N LEU A 92 -8.97 -4.18 -21.45
CA LEU A 92 -9.38 -4.39 -20.05
C LEU A 92 -8.21 -4.54 -19.06
N GLY A 93 -7.05 -5.05 -19.50
CA GLY A 93 -5.85 -5.05 -18.68
C GLY A 93 -5.34 -3.62 -18.41
N GLN A 94 -5.37 -2.74 -19.43
CA GLN A 94 -5.02 -1.33 -19.28
C GLN A 94 -6.03 -0.61 -18.36
N VAL A 95 -7.31 -0.92 -18.52
CA VAL A 95 -8.38 -0.41 -17.64
C VAL A 95 -8.13 -0.83 -16.19
N SER A 96 -7.73 -2.06 -15.94
CA SER A 96 -7.39 -2.51 -14.57
C SER A 96 -6.28 -1.65 -13.96
N VAL A 97 -5.18 -1.40 -14.70
CA VAL A 97 -4.05 -0.60 -14.19
C VAL A 97 -4.45 0.85 -13.91
N VAL A 98 -5.15 1.50 -14.85
CA VAL A 98 -5.59 2.90 -14.66
C VAL A 98 -6.68 3.01 -13.59
N SER A 99 -7.55 2.01 -13.47
CA SER A 99 -8.55 1.97 -12.39
C SER A 99 -7.89 1.87 -11.02
N SER A 100 -6.84 1.06 -10.88
CA SER A 100 -6.05 0.96 -9.63
C SER A 100 -5.35 2.29 -9.30
N LEU A 101 -4.88 3.04 -10.31
CA LEU A 101 -4.35 4.38 -10.08
C LEU A 101 -5.42 5.33 -9.51
N PHE A 102 -6.62 5.34 -10.09
CA PHE A 102 -7.70 6.21 -9.60
C PHE A 102 -8.26 5.75 -8.25
N PHE A 103 -8.42 4.45 -8.07
CA PHE A 103 -8.97 3.87 -6.85
C PHE A 103 -7.96 3.86 -5.70
N GLY A 104 -6.67 3.87 -6.00
CA GLY A 104 -5.59 3.96 -5.00
C GLY A 104 -5.74 5.16 -4.07
N GLY A 105 -6.11 6.31 -4.62
CA GLY A 105 -6.44 7.51 -3.86
C GLY A 105 -7.69 7.40 -2.97
N VAL A 106 -8.41 6.28 -3.06
CA VAL A 106 -9.59 6.00 -2.24
C VAL A 106 -9.28 4.96 -1.17
N SER A 107 -8.64 3.86 -1.55
CA SER A 107 -8.43 2.71 -0.67
C SER A 107 -7.07 2.69 0.03
N GLY A 108 -6.02 3.13 -0.64
CA GLY A 108 -4.64 3.07 -0.17
C GLY A 108 -4.13 1.64 0.14
N SER A 109 -4.89 0.59 -0.19
CA SER A 109 -4.61 -0.81 0.13
C SER A 109 -4.61 -1.68 -1.12
N ALA A 110 -3.52 -2.42 -1.36
CA ALA A 110 -3.45 -3.34 -2.49
C ALA A 110 -4.45 -4.51 -2.37
N ILE A 111 -4.73 -4.99 -1.16
CA ILE A 111 -5.73 -6.04 -0.93
C ILE A 111 -7.13 -5.52 -1.25
N ALA A 112 -7.47 -4.30 -0.80
CA ALA A 112 -8.75 -3.68 -1.10
C ALA A 112 -8.88 -3.39 -2.61
N ASP A 113 -7.81 -2.93 -3.26
CA ASP A 113 -7.78 -2.67 -4.69
C ASP A 113 -8.03 -3.95 -5.51
N VAL A 114 -7.27 -5.03 -5.25
CA VAL A 114 -7.48 -6.29 -6.00
C VAL A 114 -8.83 -6.90 -5.70
N SER A 115 -9.39 -6.70 -4.51
CA SER A 115 -10.75 -7.17 -4.18
C SER A 115 -11.82 -6.41 -4.95
N ALA A 116 -11.70 -5.08 -5.02
CA ALA A 116 -12.66 -4.21 -5.69
C ALA A 116 -12.46 -4.18 -7.21
N ILE A 117 -11.30 -3.72 -7.66
CA ILE A 117 -11.00 -3.56 -9.10
C ILE A 117 -10.75 -4.94 -9.74
N GLY A 118 -9.91 -5.77 -9.13
CA GLY A 118 -9.66 -7.13 -9.62
C GLY A 118 -10.94 -7.99 -9.61
N GLY A 119 -11.77 -7.86 -8.56
CA GLY A 119 -13.06 -8.52 -8.45
C GLY A 119 -14.02 -8.20 -9.60
N ALA A 120 -14.00 -6.95 -10.09
CA ALA A 120 -14.77 -6.51 -11.24
C ALA A 120 -14.09 -6.87 -12.58
N MET A 121 -12.77 -6.63 -12.69
CA MET A 121 -12.06 -6.70 -13.97
C MET A 121 -11.65 -8.10 -14.37
N ILE A 122 -11.22 -8.95 -13.43
CA ILE A 122 -10.78 -10.33 -13.75
C ILE A 122 -11.89 -11.15 -14.41
N PRO A 123 -13.14 -11.21 -13.85
CA PRO A 123 -14.23 -11.92 -14.51
C PRO A 123 -14.58 -11.34 -15.88
N GLN A 124 -14.58 -10.00 -16.03
CA GLN A 124 -14.87 -9.35 -17.31
C GLN A 124 -13.81 -9.65 -18.37
N MET A 125 -12.52 -9.64 -18.00
CA MET A 125 -11.44 -10.02 -18.91
C MET A 125 -11.60 -11.47 -19.38
N VAL A 126 -11.87 -12.41 -18.47
CA VAL A 126 -12.09 -13.82 -18.82
C VAL A 126 -13.30 -14.01 -19.75
N GLN A 127 -14.41 -13.32 -19.47
CA GLN A 127 -15.61 -13.38 -20.34
C GLN A 127 -15.35 -12.83 -21.74
N ARG A 128 -14.42 -11.88 -21.91
CA ARG A 128 -14.01 -11.32 -23.20
C ARG A 128 -12.83 -12.05 -23.86
N GLY A 129 -12.50 -13.25 -23.38
CA GLY A 129 -11.51 -14.11 -24.01
C GLY A 129 -10.05 -13.84 -23.64
N PHE A 130 -9.80 -13.05 -22.58
CA PHE A 130 -8.46 -12.94 -22.03
C PHE A 130 -8.11 -14.19 -21.21
N ASP A 131 -6.86 -14.62 -21.27
CA ASP A 131 -6.38 -15.72 -20.44
C ASP A 131 -6.47 -15.37 -18.95
N ARG A 132 -6.88 -16.33 -18.13
CA ARG A 132 -7.07 -16.13 -16.68
C ARG A 132 -5.78 -15.70 -15.98
N ASP A 133 -4.66 -16.28 -16.38
CA ASP A 133 -3.34 -15.93 -15.84
C ASP A 133 -2.96 -14.47 -16.12
N PHE A 134 -3.22 -13.97 -17.34
CA PHE A 134 -3.02 -12.57 -17.68
C PHE A 134 -3.93 -11.67 -16.85
N ALA A 135 -5.23 -11.99 -16.77
CA ALA A 135 -6.19 -11.21 -16.02
C ALA A 135 -5.82 -11.09 -14.52
N VAL A 136 -5.40 -12.20 -13.91
CA VAL A 136 -4.93 -12.19 -12.52
C VAL A 136 -3.64 -11.41 -12.38
N ASN A 137 -2.62 -11.69 -13.20
CA ASN A 137 -1.30 -11.08 -13.08
C ASN A 137 -1.34 -9.56 -13.26
N VAL A 138 -2.08 -9.05 -14.25
CA VAL A 138 -2.21 -7.61 -14.45
C VAL A 138 -2.96 -6.95 -13.29
N SER A 139 -4.00 -7.58 -12.73
CA SER A 139 -4.78 -7.00 -11.64
C SER A 139 -4.04 -6.99 -10.31
N ILE A 140 -3.33 -8.07 -9.94
CA ILE A 140 -2.56 -8.11 -8.69
C ILE A 140 -1.37 -7.17 -8.72
N THR A 141 -0.73 -6.99 -9.87
CA THR A 141 0.39 -6.04 -9.99
C THR A 141 -0.10 -4.60 -10.09
N ALA A 142 -1.24 -4.34 -10.73
CA ALA A 142 -1.88 -3.03 -10.75
C ALA A 142 -2.21 -2.53 -9.33
N ALA A 143 -2.62 -3.42 -8.43
CA ALA A 143 -2.94 -3.08 -7.05
C ALA A 143 -1.75 -2.48 -6.27
N LEU A 144 -0.50 -2.70 -6.71
CA LEU A 144 0.68 -2.08 -6.10
C LEU A 144 0.69 -0.57 -6.27
N VAL A 145 0.09 -0.05 -7.34
CA VAL A 145 -0.04 1.38 -7.59
C VAL A 145 -0.81 2.07 -6.47
N ALA A 146 -1.87 1.41 -5.97
CA ALA A 146 -2.73 1.95 -4.92
C ALA A 146 -2.02 2.23 -3.59
N LEU A 147 -0.86 1.60 -3.34
CA LEU A 147 -0.10 1.79 -2.11
C LEU A 147 0.51 3.18 -1.98
N LEU A 148 0.81 3.84 -3.11
CA LEU A 148 1.53 5.10 -3.17
C LEU A 148 0.64 6.30 -3.50
N VAL A 149 -0.53 6.07 -4.10
CA VAL A 149 -1.45 7.16 -4.49
C VAL A 149 -2.09 7.80 -3.27
N PRO A 150 -1.98 9.13 -3.09
CA PRO A 150 -2.65 9.81 -1.98
C PRO A 150 -4.19 9.78 -2.09
N PRO A 151 -4.88 9.73 -0.94
CA PRO A 151 -4.36 9.53 0.42
C PRO A 151 -4.05 8.05 0.71
N SER A 152 -2.78 7.75 1.00
CA SER A 152 -2.34 6.40 1.34
C SER A 152 -2.17 6.25 2.86
N HIS A 153 -2.92 5.33 3.46
CA HIS A 153 -2.78 5.02 4.88
C HIS A 153 -1.40 4.43 5.21
N ASN A 154 -0.71 3.80 4.23
CA ASN A 154 0.64 3.27 4.43
C ASN A 154 1.67 4.38 4.63
N LEU A 155 1.54 5.50 3.90
CA LEU A 155 2.40 6.67 4.07
C LEU A 155 2.17 7.35 5.42
N ILE A 156 0.92 7.38 5.90
CA ILE A 156 0.59 7.87 7.24
C ILE A 156 1.18 6.94 8.31
N LEU A 157 1.05 5.63 8.12
CA LEU A 157 1.61 4.63 9.02
C LEU A 157 3.14 4.73 9.08
N TYR A 158 3.79 4.95 7.93
CA TYR A 158 5.22 5.19 7.88
C TYR A 158 5.63 6.46 8.66
N SER A 159 4.90 7.58 8.48
CA SER A 159 5.16 8.81 9.24
C SER A 159 5.05 8.57 10.75
N ALA A 160 4.03 7.82 11.19
CA ALA A 160 3.85 7.46 12.59
C ALA A 160 5.00 6.57 13.11
N ALA A 161 5.39 5.53 12.35
CA ALA A 161 6.50 4.63 12.70
C ALA A 161 7.86 5.34 12.71
N ALA A 162 8.01 6.43 11.94
CA ALA A 162 9.20 7.28 11.91
C ALA A 162 9.29 8.26 13.09
N GLY A 163 8.34 8.22 14.03
CA GLY A 163 8.26 9.12 15.20
C GLY A 163 7.41 10.37 14.99
N GLY A 164 6.59 10.43 13.93
CA GLY A 164 5.59 11.50 13.69
C GLY A 164 6.15 12.83 13.21
N GLY A 165 7.46 12.94 13.00
CA GLY A 165 8.11 14.19 12.58
C GLY A 165 8.17 14.44 11.06
N LEU A 166 7.62 13.54 10.24
CA LEU A 166 7.63 13.66 8.79
C LEU A 166 6.34 14.29 8.27
N SER A 167 6.47 15.22 7.34
CA SER A 167 5.34 15.85 6.67
C SER A 167 4.55 14.84 5.85
N ILE A 168 3.28 14.62 6.21
CA ILE A 168 2.36 13.74 5.47
C ILE A 168 2.10 14.31 4.07
N ALA A 169 2.03 15.63 3.92
CA ALA A 169 1.89 16.29 2.62
C ALA A 169 3.07 15.97 1.69
N ASP A 170 4.31 16.02 2.21
CA ASP A 170 5.49 15.70 1.43
C ASP A 170 5.57 14.21 1.09
N LEU A 171 5.17 13.32 2.01
CA LEU A 171 5.07 11.89 1.75
C LEU A 171 4.03 11.59 0.65
N PHE A 172 2.88 12.23 0.69
CA PHE A 172 1.85 12.09 -0.34
C PHE A 172 2.36 12.58 -1.71
N ALA A 173 3.01 13.73 -1.76
CA ALA A 173 3.63 14.23 -2.99
C ALA A 173 4.72 13.29 -3.50
N ALA A 174 5.55 12.74 -2.61
CA ALA A 174 6.63 11.83 -2.96
C ALA A 174 6.13 10.49 -3.56
N GLY A 175 4.94 10.03 -3.17
CA GLY A 175 4.34 8.82 -3.71
C GLY A 175 3.78 8.95 -5.13
N MET A 176 3.43 10.17 -5.57
CA MET A 176 2.70 10.38 -6.84
C MET A 176 3.51 9.99 -8.07
N LEU A 177 4.73 10.48 -8.22
CA LEU A 177 5.55 10.16 -9.40
C LEU A 177 5.93 8.68 -9.48
N PRO A 178 6.36 8.01 -8.39
CA PRO A 178 6.54 6.56 -8.38
C PRO A 178 5.27 5.78 -8.76
N ALA A 179 4.09 6.21 -8.30
CA ALA A 179 2.82 5.59 -8.67
C ALA A 179 2.52 5.73 -10.17
N LEU A 180 2.73 6.92 -10.74
CA LEU A 180 2.57 7.16 -12.17
C LEU A 180 3.60 6.36 -13.00
N LEU A 181 4.83 6.28 -12.54
CA LEU A 181 5.88 5.46 -13.18
C LEU A 181 5.51 3.98 -13.16
N MET A 182 5.06 3.46 -12.02
CA MET A 182 4.58 2.08 -11.90
C MET A 182 3.41 1.83 -12.85
N THR A 183 2.44 2.73 -12.90
CA THR A 183 1.31 2.67 -13.83
C THR A 183 1.78 2.59 -15.28
N ALA A 184 2.67 3.49 -15.71
CA ALA A 184 3.18 3.51 -17.07
C ALA A 184 3.94 2.23 -17.45
N VAL A 185 4.79 1.74 -16.56
CA VAL A 185 5.57 0.51 -16.78
C VAL A 185 4.68 -0.73 -16.82
N LEU A 186 3.67 -0.82 -15.94
CA LEU A 186 2.71 -1.93 -15.96
C LEU A 186 1.80 -1.88 -17.18
N MET A 187 1.37 -0.68 -17.61
CA MET A 187 0.62 -0.51 -18.86
C MET A 187 1.45 -0.95 -20.08
N PHE A 188 2.72 -0.56 -20.14
CA PHE A 188 3.62 -0.99 -21.21
C PHE A 188 3.81 -2.50 -21.22
N THR A 189 4.02 -3.12 -20.04
CA THR A 189 4.17 -4.57 -19.90
C THR A 189 2.89 -5.30 -20.32
N GLY A 190 1.72 -4.84 -19.87
CA GLY A 190 0.42 -5.37 -20.27
C GLY A 190 0.16 -5.26 -21.78
N TRP A 191 0.52 -4.11 -22.38
CA TRP A 191 0.44 -3.91 -23.83
C TRP A 191 1.35 -4.89 -24.59
N MET A 192 2.59 -5.07 -24.15
CA MET A 192 3.55 -5.99 -24.77
C MET A 192 3.04 -7.43 -24.76
N ILE A 193 2.52 -7.90 -23.63
CA ILE A 193 1.96 -9.25 -23.50
C ILE A 193 0.71 -9.39 -24.36
N ALA A 194 -0.19 -8.42 -24.33
CA ALA A 194 -1.42 -8.39 -25.11
C ALA A 194 -1.14 -8.41 -26.62
N ARG A 195 -0.06 -7.76 -27.06
CA ARG A 195 0.41 -7.81 -28.44
C ARG A 195 0.91 -9.19 -28.83
N ARG A 196 1.65 -9.87 -27.94
CA ARG A 196 2.17 -11.23 -28.18
C ARG A 196 1.05 -12.28 -28.21
N ARG A 197 0.01 -12.11 -27.37
CA ARG A 197 -1.14 -13.02 -27.29
C ARG A 197 -2.26 -12.66 -28.29
N ASN A 198 -2.08 -11.62 -29.12
CA ASN A 198 -3.04 -11.18 -30.14
C ASN A 198 -4.46 -10.89 -29.59
N TYR A 199 -4.56 -10.28 -28.38
CA TYR A 199 -5.86 -9.88 -27.86
C TYR A 199 -6.52 -8.80 -28.73
N ALA A 200 -7.84 -8.87 -28.83
CA ALA A 200 -8.64 -7.95 -29.62
C ALA A 200 -8.53 -6.51 -29.10
N VAL A 201 -8.65 -5.56 -30.01
CA VAL A 201 -8.65 -4.13 -29.71
C VAL A 201 -10.06 -3.60 -29.93
N GLU A 202 -10.58 -2.84 -28.97
CA GLU A 202 -11.88 -2.19 -29.09
C GLU A 202 -11.74 -0.82 -29.78
N ALA A 203 -12.84 -0.34 -30.38
CA ALA A 203 -12.87 0.97 -30.97
C ALA A 203 -12.87 2.06 -29.88
N PHE A 204 -12.25 3.20 -30.17
CA PHE A 204 -12.32 4.36 -29.27
C PHE A 204 -13.76 4.86 -29.14
N PRO A 205 -14.30 5.02 -27.90
CA PRO A 205 -15.71 5.34 -27.68
C PRO A 205 -16.11 6.77 -28.07
N GLY A 206 -15.14 7.60 -28.45
CA GLY A 206 -15.33 9.00 -28.79
C GLY A 206 -15.16 9.96 -27.60
N PHE A 207 -14.79 11.20 -27.90
CA PHE A 207 -14.53 12.24 -26.89
C PHE A 207 -15.78 12.60 -26.07
N SER A 208 -16.96 12.53 -26.64
CA SER A 208 -18.23 12.78 -25.93
C SER A 208 -18.44 11.75 -24.82
N ALA A 209 -18.17 10.46 -25.09
CA ALA A 209 -18.27 9.40 -24.09
C ALA A 209 -17.22 9.59 -22.97
N VAL A 210 -15.97 9.96 -23.33
CA VAL A 210 -14.91 10.26 -22.33
C VAL A 210 -15.35 11.42 -21.45
N PHE A 211 -15.85 12.52 -22.01
CA PHE A 211 -16.30 13.67 -21.25
C PHE A 211 -17.46 13.33 -20.30
N THR A 212 -18.45 12.57 -20.77
CA THR A 212 -19.58 12.14 -19.94
C THR A 212 -19.10 11.26 -18.75
N ARG A 213 -18.16 10.35 -18.99
CA ARG A 213 -17.60 9.50 -17.94
C ARG A 213 -16.72 10.30 -16.97
N LEU A 214 -15.97 11.29 -17.47
CA LEU A 214 -15.20 12.21 -16.64
C LEU A 214 -16.10 13.00 -15.70
N VAL A 215 -17.17 13.61 -16.20
CA VAL A 215 -18.13 14.36 -15.37
C VAL A 215 -18.76 13.45 -14.31
N SER A 216 -19.10 12.21 -14.68
CA SER A 216 -19.66 11.23 -13.73
C SER A 216 -18.66 10.80 -12.64
N ALA A 217 -17.37 10.69 -12.96
CA ALA A 217 -16.31 10.30 -12.03
C ALA A 217 -15.74 11.49 -11.24
N LEU A 218 -16.00 12.73 -11.71
CA LEU A 218 -15.42 13.96 -11.15
C LEU A 218 -15.59 14.09 -9.63
N PRO A 219 -16.78 13.80 -9.02
CA PRO A 219 -16.91 13.86 -7.57
C PRO A 219 -15.95 12.93 -6.83
N GLY A 220 -15.67 11.74 -7.36
CA GLY A 220 -14.68 10.82 -6.77
C GLY A 220 -13.25 11.35 -6.88
N LEU A 221 -12.87 11.91 -8.03
CA LEU A 221 -11.55 12.50 -8.25
C LEU A 221 -11.33 13.78 -7.44
N LEU A 222 -12.38 14.60 -7.29
CA LEU A 222 -12.32 15.84 -6.50
C LEU A 222 -12.04 15.55 -5.03
N LEU A 223 -12.48 14.42 -4.47
CA LEU A 223 -12.14 14.06 -3.10
C LEU A 223 -10.63 13.90 -2.91
N VAL A 224 -9.98 13.18 -3.83
CA VAL A 224 -8.51 12.99 -3.78
C VAL A 224 -7.79 14.33 -3.88
N ALA A 225 -8.23 15.18 -4.82
CA ALA A 225 -7.67 16.52 -4.98
C ALA A 225 -7.91 17.40 -3.74
N LEU A 226 -9.09 17.36 -3.14
CA LEU A 226 -9.44 18.12 -1.94
C LEU A 226 -8.54 17.76 -0.76
N ILE A 227 -8.34 16.46 -0.53
CA ILE A 227 -7.48 15.98 0.54
C ILE A 227 -6.03 16.42 0.30
N PHE A 228 -5.51 16.15 -0.89
CA PHE A 228 -4.12 16.46 -1.22
C PHE A 228 -3.83 17.96 -1.13
N ILE A 229 -4.67 18.79 -1.75
CA ILE A 229 -4.51 20.25 -1.75
C ILE A 229 -4.72 20.81 -0.33
N GLY A 230 -5.74 20.32 0.40
CA GLY A 230 -6.05 20.78 1.74
C GLY A 230 -4.94 20.55 2.77
N ILE A 231 -4.33 19.36 2.75
CA ILE A 231 -3.18 19.04 3.60
C ILE A 231 -1.96 19.85 3.15
N ARG A 232 -1.74 19.96 1.84
CA ARG A 232 -0.59 20.67 1.28
C ARG A 232 -0.61 22.16 1.58
N ALA A 233 -1.79 22.78 1.46
CA ALA A 233 -1.99 24.21 1.78
C ALA A 233 -1.98 24.50 3.30
N GLY A 234 -1.85 23.46 4.15
CA GLY A 234 -1.88 23.61 5.60
C GLY A 234 -3.26 24.01 6.16
N VAL A 235 -4.31 23.88 5.34
CA VAL A 235 -5.69 24.18 5.76
C VAL A 235 -6.22 23.11 6.69
N PHE A 236 -5.82 21.87 6.45
CA PHE A 236 -6.26 20.69 7.22
C PHE A 236 -5.07 19.84 7.65
N THR A 237 -5.15 19.30 8.85
CA THR A 237 -4.35 18.16 9.29
C THR A 237 -4.77 16.88 8.57
N ALA A 238 -3.96 15.83 8.64
CA ALA A 238 -4.33 14.52 8.06
C ALA A 238 -5.62 13.93 8.66
N VAL A 239 -5.84 14.15 9.98
CA VAL A 239 -7.05 13.66 10.68
C VAL A 239 -8.29 14.44 10.24
N GLU A 240 -8.19 15.77 10.17
CA GLU A 240 -9.30 16.61 9.68
C GLU A 240 -9.62 16.30 8.22
N SER A 241 -8.60 16.11 7.38
CA SER A 241 -8.80 15.70 5.98
C SER A 241 -9.50 14.35 5.87
N ALA A 242 -9.17 13.40 6.74
CA ALA A 242 -9.84 12.10 6.76
C ALA A 242 -11.30 12.20 7.21
N ALA A 243 -11.60 13.06 8.21
CA ALA A 243 -12.98 13.34 8.62
C ALA A 243 -13.79 14.01 7.50
N ILE A 244 -13.19 15.00 6.81
CA ILE A 244 -13.80 15.64 5.64
C ILE A 244 -14.04 14.62 4.53
N ALA A 245 -13.09 13.69 4.31
CA ALA A 245 -13.26 12.63 3.32
C ALA A 245 -14.49 11.76 3.59
N VAL A 246 -14.74 11.40 4.85
CA VAL A 246 -15.94 10.63 5.25
C VAL A 246 -17.21 11.41 4.96
N VAL A 247 -17.28 12.67 5.39
CA VAL A 247 -18.46 13.52 5.18
C VAL A 247 -18.70 13.73 3.68
N TYR A 248 -17.65 14.04 2.92
CA TYR A 248 -17.75 14.22 1.47
C TYR A 248 -18.20 12.94 0.76
N ALA A 249 -17.63 11.79 1.12
CA ALA A 249 -18.02 10.50 0.54
C ALA A 249 -19.49 10.18 0.82
N LEU A 250 -19.99 10.44 2.04
CA LEU A 250 -21.41 10.29 2.37
C LEU A 250 -22.29 11.23 1.52
N LEU A 251 -21.95 12.50 1.43
CA LEU A 251 -22.71 13.46 0.63
C LEU A 251 -22.77 13.06 -0.85
N VAL A 252 -21.64 12.67 -1.43
CA VAL A 252 -21.58 12.25 -2.83
C VAL A 252 -22.40 10.97 -3.07
N THR A 253 -22.24 9.97 -2.21
CA THR A 253 -22.86 8.65 -2.41
C THR A 253 -24.38 8.66 -2.12
N ILE A 254 -24.83 9.49 -1.18
CA ILE A 254 -26.25 9.61 -0.80
C ILE A 254 -26.98 10.63 -1.71
N LEU A 255 -26.42 11.83 -1.87
CA LEU A 255 -27.15 12.94 -2.54
C LEU A 255 -26.93 12.96 -4.06
N ILE A 256 -25.67 12.78 -4.50
CA ILE A 256 -25.31 12.88 -5.93
C ILE A 256 -25.58 11.55 -6.64
N TYR A 257 -25.01 10.46 -6.11
CA TYR A 257 -25.11 9.15 -6.75
C TYR A 257 -26.37 8.37 -6.34
N ARG A 258 -26.93 8.67 -5.19
CA ARG A 258 -28.14 8.04 -4.63
C ARG A 258 -28.07 6.51 -4.65
N LYS A 259 -26.86 5.97 -4.41
CA LYS A 259 -26.60 4.52 -4.44
C LYS A 259 -26.47 3.90 -3.06
N LEU A 260 -25.91 4.62 -2.08
CA LEU A 260 -25.66 4.10 -0.74
C LEU A 260 -26.98 3.89 0.01
N LYS A 261 -27.34 2.65 0.26
CA LYS A 261 -28.47 2.27 1.10
C LYS A 261 -28.02 2.14 2.56
N PHE A 262 -28.97 2.14 3.48
CA PHE A 262 -28.66 1.98 4.90
C PHE A 262 -27.94 0.65 5.21
N ALA A 263 -28.31 -0.45 4.54
CA ALA A 263 -27.61 -1.72 4.67
C ALA A 263 -26.14 -1.62 4.24
N ASP A 264 -25.87 -0.98 3.10
CA ASP A 264 -24.50 -0.77 2.59
C ASP A 264 -23.66 0.11 3.54
N PHE A 265 -24.31 1.11 4.17
CA PHE A 265 -23.67 1.96 5.19
C PHE A 265 -23.27 1.14 6.42
N VAL A 266 -24.18 0.29 6.95
CA VAL A 266 -23.88 -0.60 8.09
C VAL A 266 -22.74 -1.57 7.75
N GLU A 267 -22.74 -2.12 6.53
CA GLU A 267 -21.65 -2.96 6.06
C GLU A 267 -20.34 -2.19 5.90
N ALA A 268 -20.37 -0.92 5.45
CA ALA A 268 -19.20 -0.06 5.41
C ALA A 268 -18.63 0.20 6.81
N CYS A 269 -19.50 0.47 7.79
CA CYS A 269 -19.09 0.63 9.19
C CYS A 269 -18.41 -0.65 9.73
N THR A 270 -19.03 -1.81 9.51
CA THR A 270 -18.49 -3.10 10.00
C THR A 270 -17.20 -3.49 9.31
N GLY A 271 -17.08 -3.25 7.99
CA GLY A 271 -15.86 -3.46 7.21
C GLY A 271 -14.72 -2.57 7.70
N ALA A 272 -15.00 -1.28 7.84
CA ALA A 272 -14.03 -0.31 8.35
C ALA A 272 -13.60 -0.63 9.79
N ALA A 273 -14.54 -0.98 10.68
CA ALA A 273 -14.24 -1.35 12.06
C ALA A 273 -13.36 -2.60 12.15
N ARG A 274 -13.64 -3.63 11.34
CA ARG A 274 -12.82 -4.86 11.27
C ARG A 274 -11.40 -4.55 10.80
N THR A 275 -11.24 -3.85 9.69
CA THR A 275 -9.93 -3.50 9.13
C THR A 275 -9.15 -2.60 10.08
N THR A 276 -9.79 -1.59 10.64
CA THR A 276 -9.20 -0.69 11.65
C THR A 276 -8.74 -1.46 12.87
N GLY A 277 -9.57 -2.37 13.42
CA GLY A 277 -9.21 -3.15 14.59
C GLY A 277 -7.94 -3.98 14.38
N VAL A 278 -7.79 -4.61 13.23
CA VAL A 278 -6.58 -5.35 12.87
C VAL A 278 -5.37 -4.42 12.80
N ILE A 279 -5.47 -3.29 12.10
CA ILE A 279 -4.36 -2.36 11.91
C ILE A 279 -3.94 -1.72 13.24
N VAL A 280 -4.89 -1.23 14.03
CA VAL A 280 -4.59 -0.63 15.35
C VAL A 280 -3.98 -1.65 16.29
N PHE A 281 -4.42 -2.91 16.26
CA PHE A 281 -3.82 -3.96 17.07
C PHE A 281 -2.38 -4.27 16.64
N VAL A 282 -2.10 -4.30 15.34
CA VAL A 282 -0.73 -4.46 14.82
C VAL A 282 0.14 -3.26 15.24
N ILE A 283 -0.36 -2.04 15.16
CA ILE A 283 0.36 -0.83 15.60
C ILE A 283 0.70 -0.91 17.08
N ALA A 284 -0.28 -1.24 17.91
CA ALA A 284 -0.11 -1.37 19.36
C ALA A 284 0.92 -2.46 19.73
N ALA A 285 0.85 -3.62 19.09
CA ALA A 285 1.82 -4.70 19.25
C ALA A 285 3.23 -4.29 18.79
N SER A 286 3.32 -3.58 17.67
CA SER A 286 4.59 -3.09 17.12
C SER A 286 5.24 -2.03 17.99
N ALA A 287 4.47 -1.25 18.75
CA ALA A 287 5.03 -0.24 19.67
C ALA A 287 5.87 -0.89 20.77
N VAL A 288 5.43 -2.02 21.33
CA VAL A 288 6.21 -2.80 22.30
C VAL A 288 7.49 -3.32 21.67
N PHE A 289 7.38 -3.90 20.49
CA PHE A 289 8.51 -4.45 19.76
C PHE A 289 9.52 -3.34 19.40
N GLY A 290 9.06 -2.20 18.89
CA GLY A 290 9.87 -1.04 18.58
C GLY A 290 10.57 -0.44 19.79
N TRP A 291 9.89 -0.39 20.95
CA TRP A 291 10.49 0.04 22.21
C TRP A 291 11.64 -0.89 22.63
N LEU A 292 11.44 -2.21 22.51
CA LEU A 292 12.51 -3.18 22.80
C LEU A 292 13.68 -3.07 21.83
N LEU A 293 13.44 -2.83 20.54
CA LEU A 293 14.50 -2.59 19.57
C LEU A 293 15.35 -1.39 19.98
N ALA A 294 14.72 -0.30 20.43
CA ALA A 294 15.42 0.90 20.91
C ALA A 294 16.16 0.62 22.22
N TYR A 295 15.52 -0.06 23.17
CA TYR A 295 16.13 -0.45 24.46
C TYR A 295 17.36 -1.33 24.28
N LEU A 296 17.31 -2.28 23.37
CA LEU A 296 18.38 -3.20 23.03
C LEU A 296 19.42 -2.61 22.05
N GLN A 297 19.30 -1.34 21.68
CA GLN A 297 20.18 -0.64 20.75
C GLN A 297 20.32 -1.32 19.38
N VAL A 298 19.29 -2.04 18.94
CA VAL A 298 19.29 -2.75 17.65
C VAL A 298 19.55 -1.83 16.46
N PRO A 299 18.97 -0.59 16.38
CA PRO A 299 19.25 0.32 15.27
C PRO A 299 20.74 0.71 15.20
N ALA A 300 21.40 0.97 16.35
CA ALA A 300 22.83 1.30 16.38
C ALA A 300 23.68 0.11 15.90
N ALA A 301 23.39 -1.10 16.39
CA ALA A 301 24.07 -2.31 15.94
C ALA A 301 23.85 -2.58 14.44
N ALA A 302 22.66 -2.28 13.91
CA ALA A 302 22.37 -2.38 12.47
C ALA A 302 23.20 -1.38 11.64
N VAL A 303 23.37 -0.14 12.13
CA VAL A 303 24.24 0.85 11.47
C VAL A 303 25.69 0.33 11.43
N ASP A 304 26.22 -0.18 12.55
CA ASP A 304 27.60 -0.64 12.64
C ASP A 304 27.81 -1.90 11.76
N ALA A 305 26.87 -2.84 11.78
CA ALA A 305 26.91 -4.02 10.93
C ALA A 305 26.89 -3.67 9.44
N LEU A 306 26.06 -2.72 9.04
CA LEU A 306 25.99 -2.28 7.64
C LEU A 306 27.21 -1.49 7.22
N ARG A 307 27.83 -0.72 8.12
CA ARG A 307 29.10 -0.04 7.85
C ARG A 307 30.25 -1.01 7.59
N SER A 308 30.24 -2.18 8.20
CA SER A 308 31.27 -3.20 7.96
C SER A 308 31.12 -3.91 6.60
N VAL A 309 29.94 -3.83 5.97
CA VAL A 309 29.62 -4.54 4.70
C VAL A 309 29.57 -3.60 3.52
N ALA A 310 29.14 -2.35 3.72
CA ALA A 310 28.91 -1.40 2.62
C ALA A 310 29.35 0.02 3.03
N GLU A 311 30.26 0.61 2.25
CA GLU A 311 30.83 1.94 2.52
C GLU A 311 29.99 3.08 1.91
N ASN A 312 29.17 2.80 0.90
CA ASN A 312 28.42 3.82 0.18
C ASN A 312 26.90 3.67 0.33
N LYS A 313 26.19 4.80 0.22
CA LYS A 313 24.73 4.88 0.38
C LYS A 313 23.95 3.97 -0.58
N PHE A 314 24.45 3.74 -1.80
CA PHE A 314 23.75 2.92 -2.78
C PHE A 314 23.85 1.45 -2.46
N ALA A 315 25.01 0.96 -1.99
CA ALA A 315 25.17 -0.40 -1.55
C ALA A 315 24.31 -0.72 -0.31
N VAL A 316 24.28 0.22 0.67
CA VAL A 316 23.43 0.09 1.85
C VAL A 316 21.94 0.09 1.48
N LEU A 317 21.51 1.00 0.63
CA LEU A 317 20.12 1.04 0.19
C LEU A 317 19.74 -0.21 -0.60
N GLY A 318 20.62 -0.70 -1.47
CA GLY A 318 20.42 -1.94 -2.20
C GLY A 318 20.29 -3.16 -1.29
N LEU A 319 21.12 -3.23 -0.22
CA LEU A 319 21.02 -4.29 0.78
C LEU A 319 19.72 -4.21 1.58
N ILE A 320 19.33 -3.01 2.01
CA ILE A 320 18.03 -2.80 2.69
C ILE A 320 16.89 -3.21 1.77
N VAL A 321 16.87 -2.80 0.50
CA VAL A 321 15.85 -3.20 -0.47
C VAL A 321 15.79 -4.72 -0.63
N ALA A 322 16.93 -5.40 -0.70
CA ALA A 322 16.97 -6.86 -0.77
C ALA A 322 16.37 -7.52 0.49
N ILE A 323 16.70 -7.01 1.68
CA ILE A 323 16.13 -7.49 2.94
C ILE A 323 14.62 -7.24 2.98
N LEU A 324 14.17 -6.05 2.59
CA LEU A 324 12.75 -5.69 2.55
C LEU A 324 11.96 -6.54 1.55
N LEU A 325 12.53 -6.87 0.38
CA LEU A 325 11.92 -7.81 -0.57
C LEU A 325 11.71 -9.19 0.07
N VAL A 326 12.72 -9.71 0.76
CA VAL A 326 12.61 -11.00 1.45
C VAL A 326 11.56 -10.94 2.55
N LEU A 327 11.61 -9.94 3.43
CA LEU A 327 10.65 -9.79 4.54
C LEU A 327 9.21 -9.61 4.02
N GLY A 328 9.02 -8.84 2.95
CA GLY A 328 7.71 -8.62 2.33
C GLY A 328 7.05 -9.90 1.79
N THR A 329 7.82 -10.97 1.53
CA THR A 329 7.23 -12.25 1.13
C THR A 329 6.55 -12.99 2.28
N PHE A 330 6.89 -12.68 3.53
CA PHE A 330 6.41 -13.38 4.72
C PHE A 330 5.38 -12.59 5.51
N MET A 331 5.35 -11.27 5.38
CA MET A 331 4.46 -10.41 6.16
C MET A 331 3.76 -9.37 5.30
N ASP A 332 2.62 -8.90 5.78
CA ASP A 332 1.87 -7.82 5.12
C ASP A 332 2.57 -6.46 5.29
N LEU A 333 2.15 -5.46 4.51
CA LEU A 333 2.83 -4.17 4.41
C LEU A 333 2.79 -3.38 5.73
N ALA A 334 1.66 -3.39 6.44
CA ALA A 334 1.52 -2.64 7.69
C ALA A 334 2.51 -3.11 8.78
N PRO A 335 2.60 -4.42 9.12
CA PRO A 335 3.63 -4.92 10.02
C PRO A 335 5.05 -4.61 9.55
N MET A 336 5.30 -4.73 8.24
CA MET A 336 6.61 -4.47 7.66
C MET A 336 7.03 -3.00 7.87
N ILE A 337 6.13 -2.05 7.62
CA ILE A 337 6.38 -0.62 7.88
C ILE A 337 6.74 -0.41 9.36
N LEU A 338 5.93 -0.96 10.27
CA LEU A 338 6.08 -0.74 11.71
C LEU A 338 7.35 -1.35 12.31
N ILE A 339 7.80 -2.47 11.77
CA ILE A 339 9.00 -3.16 12.25
C ILE A 339 10.25 -2.60 11.58
N CYS A 340 10.22 -2.44 10.26
CA CYS A 340 11.41 -2.09 9.49
C CYS A 340 11.76 -0.60 9.57
N THR A 341 10.75 0.29 9.74
CA THR A 341 11.02 1.73 9.86
C THR A 341 11.94 2.06 11.03
N PRO A 342 11.67 1.67 12.29
CA PRO A 342 12.55 2.00 13.41
C PRO A 342 13.94 1.35 13.31
N ILE A 343 14.09 0.26 12.55
CA ILE A 343 15.38 -0.41 12.34
C ILE A 343 16.19 0.29 11.25
N PHE A 344 15.59 0.48 10.06
CA PHE A 344 16.33 0.91 8.87
C PHE A 344 16.33 2.42 8.63
N LEU A 345 15.35 3.18 9.16
CA LEU A 345 15.34 4.64 9.00
C LEU A 345 16.54 5.32 9.67
N PRO A 346 16.98 4.94 10.89
CA PRO A 346 18.22 5.47 11.46
C PRO A 346 19.46 5.16 10.60
N VAL A 347 19.51 3.96 10.02
CA VAL A 347 20.57 3.59 9.08
C VAL A 347 20.52 4.48 7.84
N ALA A 348 19.36 4.61 7.21
CA ALA A 348 19.17 5.45 6.04
C ALA A 348 19.62 6.90 6.30
N LYS A 349 19.23 7.47 7.45
CA LYS A 349 19.67 8.81 7.88
C LYS A 349 21.19 8.91 8.07
N ALA A 350 21.82 7.89 8.66
CA ALA A 350 23.27 7.87 8.87
C ALA A 350 24.09 7.88 7.57
N TYR A 351 23.48 7.39 6.47
CA TYR A 351 24.07 7.44 5.12
C TYR A 351 23.56 8.61 4.25
N GLY A 352 22.85 9.58 4.85
CA GLY A 352 22.34 10.75 4.13
C GLY A 352 21.20 10.43 3.15
N ILE A 353 20.45 9.35 3.37
CA ILE A 353 19.25 9.05 2.60
C ILE A 353 18.09 9.83 3.20
N ASP A 354 17.36 10.59 2.36
CA ASP A 354 16.22 11.38 2.79
C ASP A 354 15.10 10.47 3.37
N PRO A 355 14.54 10.81 4.55
CA PRO A 355 13.51 10.00 5.18
C PRO A 355 12.22 9.84 4.36
N ILE A 356 11.83 10.87 3.58
CA ILE A 356 10.65 10.83 2.72
C ILE A 356 10.88 9.86 1.56
N HIS A 357 12.05 9.95 0.93
CA HIS A 357 12.49 9.03 -0.11
C HIS A 357 12.51 7.59 0.40
N PHE A 358 13.13 7.37 1.58
CA PHE A 358 13.20 6.03 2.18
C PHE A 358 11.81 5.43 2.44
N GLY A 359 10.84 6.22 2.89
CA GLY A 359 9.46 5.78 3.09
C GLY A 359 8.81 5.28 1.81
N VAL A 360 8.99 6.00 0.71
CA VAL A 360 8.49 5.58 -0.62
C VAL A 360 9.15 4.27 -1.05
N VAL A 361 10.47 4.15 -0.89
CA VAL A 361 11.23 2.93 -1.24
C VAL A 361 10.74 1.75 -0.41
N LEU A 362 10.55 1.91 0.90
CA LEU A 362 10.07 0.87 1.81
C LEU A 362 8.68 0.36 1.39
N ILE A 363 7.74 1.27 1.14
CA ILE A 363 6.36 0.92 0.76
C ILE A 363 6.33 0.25 -0.61
N LEU A 364 7.06 0.77 -1.58
CA LEU A 364 7.13 0.21 -2.92
C LEU A 364 7.74 -1.20 -2.92
N THR A 365 8.83 -1.37 -2.18
CA THR A 365 9.53 -2.66 -2.03
C THR A 365 8.64 -3.68 -1.33
N GLY A 366 8.01 -3.29 -0.22
CA GLY A 366 7.07 -4.12 0.51
C GLY A 366 5.86 -4.51 -0.34
N GLY A 367 5.38 -3.58 -1.17
CA GLY A 367 4.33 -3.86 -2.14
C GLY A 367 4.65 -5.03 -3.06
N VAL A 368 5.86 -5.07 -3.63
CA VAL A 368 6.31 -6.20 -4.46
C VAL A 368 6.30 -7.51 -3.66
N GLY A 369 6.61 -7.46 -2.36
CA GLY A 369 6.49 -8.61 -1.46
C GLY A 369 5.07 -9.19 -1.41
N LEU A 370 4.02 -8.34 -1.45
CA LEU A 370 2.62 -8.78 -1.39
C LEU A 370 2.16 -9.65 -2.58
N ILE A 371 2.89 -9.62 -3.68
CA ILE A 371 2.64 -10.47 -4.86
C ILE A 371 3.63 -11.62 -4.98
N THR A 372 4.50 -11.81 -3.97
CA THR A 372 5.60 -12.77 -3.98
C THR A 372 5.33 -13.91 -2.97
N PRO A 373 5.46 -15.20 -3.36
CA PRO A 373 5.39 -16.30 -2.41
C PRO A 373 6.47 -16.21 -1.32
N PRO A 374 6.27 -16.84 -0.14
CA PRO A 374 5.26 -17.84 0.19
C PRO A 374 3.92 -17.29 0.67
N VAL A 375 3.87 -16.07 1.24
CA VAL A 375 2.61 -15.55 1.79
C VAL A 375 1.84 -14.72 0.77
N GLY A 376 2.43 -13.67 0.18
CA GLY A 376 1.85 -12.89 -0.91
C GLY A 376 0.35 -12.62 -0.81
N SER A 377 -0.09 -11.79 0.15
CA SER A 377 -1.51 -11.61 0.47
C SER A 377 -2.36 -11.18 -0.75
N VAL A 378 -1.84 -10.28 -1.57
CA VAL A 378 -2.49 -9.83 -2.82
C VAL A 378 -2.53 -10.94 -3.88
N LEU A 379 -1.45 -11.75 -3.96
CA LEU A 379 -1.38 -12.90 -4.85
C LEU A 379 -2.50 -13.91 -4.55
N PHE A 380 -2.71 -14.25 -3.27
CA PHE A 380 -3.76 -15.19 -2.87
C PHE A 380 -5.17 -14.66 -3.16
N VAL A 381 -5.43 -13.37 -2.89
CA VAL A 381 -6.74 -12.77 -3.20
C VAL A 381 -7.00 -12.78 -4.71
N GLY A 382 -6.04 -12.37 -5.52
CA GLY A 382 -6.19 -12.36 -6.97
C GLY A 382 -6.39 -13.75 -7.58
N THR A 383 -5.65 -14.75 -7.09
CA THR A 383 -5.79 -16.15 -7.56
C THR A 383 -7.14 -16.74 -7.16
N ALA A 384 -7.66 -16.42 -5.98
CA ALA A 384 -9.00 -16.81 -5.54
C ALA A 384 -10.10 -16.23 -6.44
N ILE A 385 -10.01 -14.92 -6.76
CA ILE A 385 -10.95 -14.26 -7.69
C ILE A 385 -10.87 -14.86 -9.08
N GLY A 386 -9.66 -15.09 -9.60
CA GLY A 386 -9.41 -15.66 -10.93
C GLY A 386 -9.73 -17.16 -11.03
N LYS A 387 -9.93 -17.82 -9.89
CA LYS A 387 -10.14 -19.28 -9.81
C LYS A 387 -9.02 -20.06 -10.53
N ILE A 388 -7.78 -19.67 -10.28
CA ILE A 388 -6.58 -20.34 -10.76
C ILE A 388 -5.63 -20.63 -9.59
N SER A 389 -4.75 -21.60 -9.76
CA SER A 389 -3.76 -21.92 -8.73
C SER A 389 -2.63 -20.88 -8.69
N VAL A 390 -2.03 -20.70 -7.50
CA VAL A 390 -0.82 -19.86 -7.34
C VAL A 390 0.28 -20.32 -8.29
N ALA A 391 0.48 -21.63 -8.45
CA ALA A 391 1.49 -22.18 -9.35
C ALA A 391 1.26 -21.79 -10.83
N GLN A 392 0.01 -21.73 -11.28
CA GLN A 392 -0.33 -21.27 -12.65
C GLN A 392 -0.01 -19.76 -12.81
N THR A 393 -0.37 -18.95 -11.82
CA THR A 393 -0.08 -17.53 -11.79
C THR A 393 1.42 -17.26 -11.85
N LEU A 394 2.21 -17.97 -11.04
CA LEU A 394 3.66 -17.81 -10.95
C LEU A 394 4.40 -18.17 -12.26
N LYS A 395 3.87 -19.05 -13.09
CA LYS A 395 4.48 -19.37 -14.38
C LYS A 395 4.53 -18.18 -15.33
N THR A 396 3.60 -17.26 -15.22
CA THR A 396 3.40 -16.15 -16.18
C THR A 396 3.50 -14.76 -15.59
N ILE A 397 3.68 -14.62 -14.26
CA ILE A 397 3.79 -13.32 -13.59
C ILE A 397 5.12 -12.58 -13.88
N TRP A 398 6.16 -13.30 -14.28
CA TRP A 398 7.52 -12.78 -14.36
C TRP A 398 7.69 -11.46 -15.13
N PRO A 399 7.04 -11.21 -16.28
CA PRO A 399 7.16 -9.92 -16.96
C PRO A 399 6.65 -8.75 -16.10
N PHE A 400 5.54 -8.94 -15.39
CA PHE A 400 4.97 -7.93 -14.50
C PHE A 400 5.83 -7.77 -13.23
N TYR A 401 6.31 -8.90 -12.68
CA TYR A 401 7.17 -8.89 -11.51
C TYR A 401 8.49 -8.15 -11.77
N LEU A 402 9.15 -8.47 -12.89
CA LEU A 402 10.38 -7.79 -13.30
C LEU A 402 10.14 -6.31 -13.60
N ALA A 403 9.00 -5.97 -14.18
CA ALA A 403 8.58 -4.58 -14.41
C ALA A 403 8.43 -3.81 -13.09
N ALA A 404 7.74 -4.40 -12.11
CA ALA A 404 7.58 -3.80 -10.78
C ALA A 404 8.93 -3.68 -10.05
N LEU A 405 9.76 -4.72 -10.11
CA LEU A 405 11.11 -4.69 -9.53
C LEU A 405 12.01 -3.64 -10.19
N ALA A 406 11.92 -3.47 -11.51
CA ALA A 406 12.66 -2.41 -12.21
C ALA A 406 12.25 -1.02 -11.72
N VAL A 407 10.95 -0.79 -11.44
CA VAL A 407 10.48 0.46 -10.84
C VAL A 407 11.01 0.63 -9.41
N VAL A 408 11.00 -0.43 -8.59
CA VAL A 408 11.62 -0.40 -7.24
C VAL A 408 13.07 0.02 -7.33
N ILE A 409 13.86 -0.61 -8.20
CA ILE A 409 15.29 -0.30 -8.39
C ILE A 409 15.45 1.14 -8.87
N LEU A 410 14.72 1.55 -9.89
CA LEU A 410 14.82 2.89 -10.44
C LEU A 410 14.48 3.96 -9.40
N VAL A 411 13.37 3.81 -8.68
CA VAL A 411 12.97 4.74 -7.61
C VAL A 411 14.01 4.76 -6.50
N SER A 412 14.52 3.60 -6.07
CA SER A 412 15.50 3.51 -4.98
C SER A 412 16.82 4.23 -5.30
N PHE A 413 17.32 4.10 -6.53
CA PHE A 413 18.61 4.69 -6.90
C PHE A 413 18.52 6.08 -7.56
N VAL A 414 17.31 6.54 -7.89
CA VAL A 414 17.06 7.89 -8.43
C VAL A 414 16.12 8.67 -7.49
N PRO A 415 16.64 9.28 -6.40
CA PRO A 415 15.82 9.98 -5.41
C PRO A 415 14.97 11.12 -5.99
N ALA A 416 15.40 11.69 -7.12
CA ALA A 416 14.63 12.72 -7.82
C ALA A 416 13.20 12.29 -8.16
N ILE A 417 12.96 11.01 -8.42
CA ILE A 417 11.62 10.48 -8.76
C ILE A 417 10.64 10.68 -7.60
N SER A 418 11.10 10.52 -6.36
CA SER A 418 10.26 10.70 -5.17
C SER A 418 10.36 12.12 -4.59
N LEU A 419 11.49 12.81 -4.72
CA LEU A 419 11.72 14.09 -4.05
C LEU A 419 11.45 15.31 -4.93
N TRP A 420 11.36 15.16 -6.26
CA TRP A 420 11.14 16.27 -7.16
C TRP A 420 9.79 16.98 -6.90
N LEU A 421 8.70 16.24 -6.79
CA LEU A 421 7.39 16.85 -6.59
C LEU A 421 7.23 17.51 -5.23
N PRO A 422 7.66 16.91 -4.08
CA PRO A 422 7.71 17.62 -2.82
C PRO A 422 8.53 18.91 -2.87
N ALA A 423 9.68 18.91 -3.56
CA ALA A 423 10.53 20.09 -3.70
C ALA A 423 9.90 21.17 -4.60
N ALA A 424 9.26 20.77 -5.69
CA ALA A 424 8.60 21.69 -6.64
C ALA A 424 7.34 22.36 -6.07
N LEU A 425 6.73 21.74 -5.07
CA LEU A 425 5.52 22.25 -4.41
C LEU A 425 5.84 23.11 -3.16
N LYS A 426 7.07 23.20 -2.71
CA LYS A 426 7.51 24.11 -1.64
C LYS A 426 7.51 25.54 -2.12
#